data_425467727cfbfe62d508941a24a96635
#
_entry.id   425467727cfbfe62d508941a24a96635
#
_cell.length_a   1.000
_cell.length_b   1.000
_cell.length_c   1.000
_cell.angle_alpha   90.00
_cell.angle_beta   90.00
_cell.angle_gamma   90.00
#
_symmetry.space_group_name_H-M   'P 1'
#
loop_
_entity.id
_entity.type
_entity.pdbx_description
1 polymer ?
#
loop_
_entity_poly.entity_id
_entity_poly.type
_entity_poly.pdbx_seq_one_letter_code
_entity_poly.pdbx_strand_id
1 'polypeptide(L)'
;CIKFDFLTADAVYKGGSISPGIQLRYKSLNDYTNNLPLINQVNHTSLIGNDTNNSIISGVLNGMNAEISGMISRYEDEYGPVDIYLTGGDALYFDIPQKNNIFAIKNLTILGAVEIYKFYAQ
;
A
#
# COMPACT_ATOMS: atom_id res chain seq x y z
N CYS A 1 -2.66 -5.99 -4.42
CA CYS A 1 -2.32 -6.19 -2.99
C CYS A 1 -1.43 -5.08 -2.49
N ILE A 2 -1.55 -4.76 -1.21
CA ILE A 2 -0.51 -4.05 -0.45
C ILE A 2 0.41 -5.12 0.13
N LYS A 3 1.71 -4.92 0.01
CA LYS A 3 2.73 -5.76 0.64
C LYS A 3 3.61 -4.87 1.51
N PHE A 4 3.82 -5.30 2.73
CA PHE A 4 4.80 -4.71 3.63
C PHE A 4 5.94 -5.71 3.77
N ASP A 5 7.12 -5.33 3.36
CA ASP A 5 8.33 -6.15 3.44
C ASP A 5 9.32 -5.43 4.35
N PHE A 6 9.88 -6.15 5.35
CA PHE A 6 10.79 -5.58 6.30
C PHE A 6 12.22 -6.12 6.14
N LEU A 7 13.14 -5.19 5.97
CA LEU A 7 14.57 -5.45 5.85
C LEU A 7 15.29 -4.70 6.97
N THR A 8 16.18 -5.38 7.69
CA THR A 8 16.98 -4.76 8.73
C THR A 8 18.16 -3.96 8.16
N ALA A 9 18.78 -3.10 8.96
CA ALA A 9 19.91 -2.27 8.52
C ALA A 9 21.13 -3.09 8.05
N ASP A 10 21.28 -4.33 8.53
CA ASP A 10 22.29 -5.29 8.10
C ASP A 10 21.82 -6.16 6.91
N ALA A 11 20.80 -5.71 6.18
CA ALA A 11 20.27 -6.32 4.98
C ALA A 11 19.66 -7.73 5.17
N VAL A 12 19.14 -8.03 6.36
CA VAL A 12 18.43 -9.29 6.62
C VAL A 12 16.93 -9.10 6.38
N TYR A 13 16.37 -9.87 5.46
CA TYR A 13 14.93 -9.92 5.21
C TYR A 13 14.22 -10.67 6.35
N LYS A 14 13.28 -10.00 6.99
CA LYS A 14 12.51 -10.57 8.12
C LYS A 14 11.13 -11.07 7.73
N GLY A 15 10.72 -10.86 6.49
CA GLY A 15 9.37 -11.15 6.03
C GLY A 15 8.49 -9.90 6.02
N GLY A 16 7.19 -10.09 6.05
CA GLY A 16 6.28 -8.97 5.95
C GLY A 16 4.82 -9.39 6.07
N SER A 17 3.92 -8.57 5.54
CA SER A 17 2.48 -8.84 5.53
C SER A 17 1.85 -8.49 4.18
N ILE A 18 0.73 -9.12 3.88
CA ILE A 18 -0.02 -8.91 2.64
C ILE A 18 -1.47 -8.59 3.00
N SER A 19 -2.00 -7.53 2.41
CA SER A 19 -3.40 -7.16 2.53
C SER A 19 -4.02 -6.80 1.18
N PRO A 20 -5.36 -6.73 1.08
CA PRO A 20 -6.01 -6.39 -0.16
C PRO A 20 -5.68 -4.96 -0.63
N GLY A 21 -5.35 -4.80 -1.90
CA GLY A 21 -5.22 -3.49 -2.56
C GLY A 21 -6.58 -2.89 -2.95
N ILE A 22 -6.58 -1.75 -3.61
CA ILE A 22 -7.78 -0.96 -3.94
C ILE A 22 -8.80 -1.79 -4.71
N GLN A 23 -8.40 -2.36 -5.84
CA GLN A 23 -9.31 -3.10 -6.72
C GLN A 23 -9.88 -4.36 -6.06
N LEU A 24 -9.07 -5.06 -5.27
CA LEU A 24 -9.53 -6.23 -4.55
C LEU A 24 -10.56 -5.87 -3.48
N ARG A 25 -10.40 -4.73 -2.79
CA ARG A 25 -11.38 -4.24 -1.80
C ARG A 25 -12.69 -3.86 -2.48
N TYR A 26 -12.66 -3.13 -3.59
CA TYR A 26 -13.87 -2.80 -4.35
C TYR A 26 -14.58 -4.06 -4.86
N LYS A 27 -13.80 -4.97 -5.44
CA LYS A 27 -14.35 -6.23 -5.95
C LYS A 27 -14.95 -7.07 -4.83
N SER A 28 -14.30 -7.19 -3.70
CA SER A 28 -14.82 -7.98 -2.56
C SER A 28 -16.13 -7.41 -2.02
N LEU A 29 -16.27 -6.09 -1.93
CA LEU A 29 -17.51 -5.45 -1.52
C LEU A 29 -18.66 -5.74 -2.50
N ASN A 30 -18.40 -5.74 -3.79
CA ASN A 30 -19.39 -6.10 -4.80
C ASN A 30 -19.73 -7.60 -4.77
N ASP A 31 -18.71 -8.47 -4.80
CA ASP A 31 -18.90 -9.93 -4.94
C ASP A 31 -19.53 -10.59 -3.70
N TYR A 32 -19.23 -10.07 -2.51
CA TYR A 32 -19.65 -10.67 -1.24
C TYR A 32 -20.74 -9.90 -0.51
N THR A 33 -21.38 -8.92 -1.18
CA THR A 33 -22.57 -8.25 -0.68
C THR A 33 -23.66 -8.27 -1.75
N ASN A 34 -24.94 -8.23 -1.34
CA ASN A 34 -26.03 -8.38 -2.29
C ASN A 34 -26.27 -7.17 -3.19
N ASN A 35 -25.92 -5.96 -2.74
CA ASN A 35 -26.38 -4.72 -3.39
C ASN A 35 -25.30 -3.64 -3.54
N LEU A 36 -24.07 -3.90 -3.17
CA LEU A 36 -23.03 -2.88 -3.34
C LEU A 36 -22.50 -2.88 -4.78
N PRO A 37 -22.47 -1.72 -5.45
CA PRO A 37 -21.99 -1.62 -6.82
C PRO A 37 -20.48 -1.84 -6.91
N LEU A 38 -20.01 -2.31 -8.07
CA LEU A 38 -18.60 -2.35 -8.38
C LEU A 38 -18.08 -0.94 -8.69
N ILE A 39 -17.09 -0.50 -7.95
CA ILE A 39 -16.42 0.78 -8.20
C ILE A 39 -15.22 0.54 -9.12
N ASN A 40 -15.19 1.23 -10.25
CA ASN A 40 -14.13 1.11 -11.26
C ASN A 40 -13.18 2.31 -11.32
N GLN A 41 -13.50 3.37 -10.60
CA GLN A 41 -12.72 4.60 -10.59
C GLN A 41 -12.15 4.86 -9.20
N VAL A 42 -10.88 5.23 -9.17
CA VAL A 42 -10.21 5.68 -7.95
C VAL A 42 -10.09 7.19 -8.04
N ASN A 43 -10.94 7.89 -7.31
CA ASN A 43 -10.95 9.35 -7.23
C ASN A 43 -10.55 9.77 -5.82
N HIS A 44 -10.06 11.00 -5.70
CA HIS A 44 -9.91 11.62 -4.39
C HIS A 44 -11.26 11.66 -3.68
N THR A 45 -11.29 11.33 -2.41
CA THR A 45 -12.54 11.27 -1.63
C THR A 45 -12.45 12.09 -0.35
N SER A 46 -13.62 12.52 0.12
CA SER A 46 -13.79 13.05 1.47
C SER A 46 -13.75 11.91 2.50
N LEU A 47 -13.55 12.26 3.77
CA LEU A 47 -13.59 11.27 4.87
C LEU A 47 -14.98 10.62 5.00
N ILE A 48 -16.05 11.37 4.68
CA ILE A 48 -17.43 10.91 4.76
C ILE A 48 -18.04 10.94 3.36
N GLY A 49 -18.48 9.76 2.88
CA GLY A 49 -19.27 9.65 1.66
C GLY A 49 -20.75 10.02 1.92
N ASN A 50 -21.38 10.69 0.99
CA ASN A 50 -22.78 11.14 1.08
C ASN A 50 -23.75 10.29 0.25
N ASP A 51 -23.27 9.29 -0.44
CA ASP A 51 -24.01 8.26 -1.16
C ASP A 51 -23.26 6.91 -1.08
N THR A 52 -23.84 5.85 -1.61
CA THR A 52 -23.27 4.50 -1.57
C THR A 52 -21.90 4.44 -2.24
N ASN A 53 -21.74 5.01 -3.43
CA ASN A 53 -20.48 4.98 -4.18
C ASN A 53 -19.37 5.72 -3.42
N ASN A 54 -19.66 6.95 -2.99
CA ASN A 54 -18.71 7.77 -2.23
C ASN A 54 -18.37 7.15 -0.87
N SER A 55 -19.32 6.46 -0.24
CA SER A 55 -19.08 5.73 1.02
C SER A 55 -18.15 4.53 0.81
N ILE A 56 -18.30 3.77 -0.28
CA ILE A 56 -17.37 2.69 -0.65
C ILE A 56 -15.98 3.26 -0.92
N ILE A 57 -15.89 4.31 -1.74
CA ILE A 57 -14.61 4.95 -2.09
C ILE A 57 -13.92 5.47 -0.82
N SER A 58 -14.66 6.18 0.03
CA SER A 58 -14.16 6.69 1.31
C SER A 58 -13.62 5.56 2.20
N GLY A 59 -14.41 4.52 2.42
CA GLY A 59 -14.04 3.38 3.26
C GLY A 59 -12.78 2.67 2.77
N VAL A 60 -12.68 2.46 1.46
CA VAL A 60 -11.51 1.79 0.87
C VAL A 60 -10.27 2.69 0.94
N LEU A 61 -10.32 3.92 0.44
CA LEU A 61 -9.12 4.77 0.36
C LEU A 61 -8.64 5.25 1.73
N ASN A 62 -9.55 5.76 2.56
CA ASN A 62 -9.19 6.22 3.91
C ASN A 62 -8.79 5.04 4.80
N GLY A 63 -9.47 3.88 4.67
CA GLY A 63 -9.12 2.66 5.39
C GLY A 63 -7.71 2.17 5.04
N MET A 64 -7.35 2.18 3.76
CA MET A 64 -6.00 1.81 3.32
C MET A 64 -4.94 2.80 3.81
N ASN A 65 -5.21 4.11 3.75
CA ASN A 65 -4.29 5.11 4.29
C ASN A 65 -4.07 4.94 5.79
N ALA A 66 -5.14 4.67 6.55
CA ALA A 66 -5.05 4.39 7.97
C ALA A 66 -4.26 3.09 8.26
N GLU A 67 -4.47 2.04 7.47
CA GLU A 67 -3.72 0.78 7.55
C GLU A 67 -2.24 1.01 7.32
N ILE A 68 -1.85 1.68 6.24
CA ILE A 68 -0.44 1.96 5.92
C ILE A 68 0.21 2.80 7.01
N SER A 69 -0.43 3.88 7.42
CA SER A 69 0.09 4.75 8.49
C SER A 69 0.23 4.02 9.82
N GLY A 70 -0.76 3.19 10.16
CA GLY A 70 -0.75 2.38 11.38
C GLY A 70 0.33 1.30 11.34
N MET A 71 0.56 0.65 10.20
CA MET A 71 1.64 -0.33 10.05
C MET A 71 3.01 0.32 10.15
N ILE A 72 3.22 1.48 9.52
CA ILE A 72 4.47 2.24 9.65
C ILE A 72 4.75 2.55 11.12
N SER A 73 3.76 3.10 11.85
CA SER A 73 3.94 3.42 13.26
C SER A 73 4.30 2.18 14.09
N ARG A 74 3.70 1.02 13.82
CA ARG A 74 4.02 -0.23 14.53
C ARG A 74 5.43 -0.72 14.25
N TYR A 75 5.94 -0.57 13.02
CA TYR A 75 7.34 -0.88 12.70
C TYR A 75 8.29 0.09 13.42
N GLU A 76 7.98 1.38 13.45
CA GLU A 76 8.76 2.39 14.18
C GLU A 76 8.77 2.12 15.69
N ASP A 77 7.65 1.72 16.28
CA ASP A 77 7.53 1.39 17.70
C ASP A 77 8.35 0.14 18.08
N GLU A 78 8.41 -0.86 17.21
CA GLU A 78 9.09 -2.14 17.50
C GLU A 78 10.58 -2.12 17.16
N TYR A 79 10.95 -1.45 16.07
CA TYR A 79 12.31 -1.50 15.52
C TYR A 79 13.05 -0.15 15.54
N GLY A 80 12.41 0.92 16.00
CA GLY A 80 12.96 2.29 15.93
C GLY A 80 12.72 2.93 14.56
N PRO A 81 13.36 4.06 14.28
CA PRO A 81 13.17 4.78 13.01
C PRO A 81 13.46 3.90 11.79
N VAL A 82 12.55 3.89 10.81
CA VAL A 82 12.66 3.10 9.58
C VAL A 82 12.66 4.01 8.36
N ASP A 83 13.40 3.63 7.32
CA ASP A 83 13.27 4.22 6.00
C ASP A 83 12.20 3.46 5.22
N ILE A 84 11.30 4.19 4.56
CA ILE A 84 10.14 3.63 3.88
C ILE A 84 10.30 3.80 2.38
N TYR A 85 10.28 2.70 1.66
CA TYR A 85 10.33 2.66 0.21
C TYR A 85 8.98 2.26 -0.34
N LEU A 86 8.32 3.18 -1.03
CA LEU A 86 7.00 3.01 -1.61
C LEU A 86 7.10 2.76 -3.11
N THR A 87 6.47 1.69 -3.59
CA THR A 87 6.42 1.35 -5.01
C THR A 87 5.09 0.70 -5.38
N GLY A 88 4.83 0.57 -6.68
CA GLY A 88 3.63 -0.06 -7.22
C GLY A 88 2.62 0.94 -7.79
N GLY A 89 1.63 0.41 -8.52
CA GLY A 89 0.66 1.21 -9.25
C GLY A 89 -0.27 2.04 -8.35
N ASP A 90 -0.63 1.50 -7.20
CA ASP A 90 -1.54 2.16 -6.26
C ASP A 90 -0.83 3.20 -5.36
N ALA A 91 0.50 3.30 -5.45
CA ALA A 91 1.29 4.23 -4.61
C ALA A 91 0.85 5.69 -4.72
N LEU A 92 0.31 6.09 -5.88
CA LEU A 92 -0.17 7.45 -6.15
C LEU A 92 -1.44 7.82 -5.36
N TYR A 93 -2.16 6.84 -4.83
CA TYR A 93 -3.41 7.05 -4.09
C TYR A 93 -3.22 7.13 -2.59
N PHE A 94 -1.98 6.97 -2.12
CA PHE A 94 -1.67 7.04 -0.70
C PHE A 94 -1.26 8.45 -0.30
N ASP A 95 -2.04 9.02 0.61
CA ASP A 95 -1.71 10.28 1.27
C ASP A 95 -0.84 9.99 2.49
N ILE A 96 0.42 9.65 2.21
CA ILE A 96 1.39 9.41 3.28
C ILE A 96 2.02 10.77 3.62
N PRO A 97 2.00 11.18 4.91
CA PRO A 97 2.66 12.41 5.33
C PRO A 97 4.10 12.42 4.83
N GLN A 98 4.50 13.49 4.16
CA GLN A 98 5.89 13.65 3.69
C GLN A 98 6.81 13.76 4.92
N LYS A 99 7.28 12.62 5.37
CA LYS A 99 8.39 12.53 6.33
C LYS A 99 9.69 12.38 5.52
N ASN A 100 10.79 12.87 6.05
CA ASN A 100 12.11 12.84 5.39
C ASN A 100 12.65 11.42 5.11
N ASN A 101 11.99 10.38 5.61
CA ASN A 101 12.36 8.97 5.49
C ASN A 101 11.41 8.16 4.59
N ILE A 102 10.61 8.83 3.74
CA ILE A 102 9.69 8.15 2.81
C ILE A 102 10.14 8.43 1.37
N PHE A 103 10.46 7.38 0.64
CA PHE A 103 10.99 7.43 -0.71
C PHE A 103 10.05 6.70 -1.68
N ALA A 104 9.47 7.42 -2.64
CA ALA A 104 8.70 6.80 -3.72
C ALA A 104 9.65 6.42 -4.86
N ILE A 105 9.78 5.12 -5.12
CA ILE A 105 10.63 4.59 -6.18
C ILE A 105 9.80 3.84 -7.21
N LYS A 106 9.71 4.43 -8.38
CA LYS A 106 9.01 3.79 -9.51
C LYS A 106 9.76 2.55 -9.98
N ASN A 107 9.02 1.47 -10.22
CA ASN A 107 9.57 0.20 -10.77
C ASN A 107 10.63 -0.49 -9.87
N LEU A 108 10.60 -0.31 -8.55
CA LEU A 108 11.59 -0.89 -7.63
C LEU A 108 11.71 -2.42 -7.80
N THR A 109 10.60 -3.14 -8.01
CA THR A 109 10.61 -4.59 -8.25
C THR A 109 11.38 -4.97 -9.51
N ILE A 110 11.24 -4.20 -10.60
CA ILE A 110 11.97 -4.43 -11.85
C ILE A 110 13.45 -4.14 -11.66
N LEU A 111 13.79 -3.06 -10.95
CA LEU A 111 15.17 -2.75 -10.62
C LEU A 111 15.82 -3.88 -9.81
N GLY A 112 15.13 -4.42 -8.81
CA GLY A 112 15.58 -5.56 -8.04
C GLY A 112 15.81 -6.82 -8.90
N ALA A 113 14.90 -7.11 -9.84
CA ALA A 113 15.05 -8.22 -10.76
C ALA A 113 16.28 -8.08 -11.68
N VAL A 114 16.56 -6.85 -12.14
CA VAL A 114 17.77 -6.55 -12.94
C VAL A 114 19.05 -6.78 -12.12
N GLU A 115 19.09 -6.39 -10.87
CA GLU A 115 20.25 -6.61 -10.00
C GLU A 115 20.47 -8.10 -9.72
N ILE A 116 19.42 -8.87 -9.49
CA ILE A 116 19.51 -10.33 -9.36
C ILE A 116 20.06 -10.95 -10.65
N TYR A 117 19.55 -10.54 -11.82
CA TYR A 117 20.04 -11.03 -13.10
C TYR A 117 21.54 -10.74 -13.29
N LYS A 118 21.99 -9.52 -13.02
CA LYS A 118 23.41 -9.16 -13.11
C LYS A 118 24.28 -10.02 -12.19
N PHE A 119 23.80 -10.32 -10.97
CA PHE A 119 24.53 -11.16 -10.02
C PHE A 119 24.75 -12.59 -10.54
N TYR A 120 23.73 -13.19 -11.18
CA TYR A 120 23.84 -14.56 -11.72
C TYR A 120 24.40 -14.63 -13.13
N ALA A 121 24.48 -13.53 -13.89
CA ALA A 121 25.02 -13.50 -15.24
C ALA A 121 26.55 -13.28 -15.30
N GLN A 122 27.18 -13.12 -14.15
CA GLN A 122 28.65 -13.08 -14.03
C GLN A 122 29.20 -14.49 -13.81
#